data_6616210b492714ed1bdc0850dea5af53
#
_entry.id   6616210b492714ed1bdc0850dea5af53
#
_cell.length_a   1.000
_cell.length_b   1.000
_cell.length_c   1.000
_cell.angle_alpha   90.00
_cell.angle_beta   90.00
_cell.angle_gamma   90.00
#
_symmetry.space_group_name_H-M   'P 1'
#
loop_
_entity.id
_entity.type
_entity.pdbx_description
1 polymer ?
#
loop_
_entity_poly.entity_id
_entity_poly.type
_entity_poly.pdbx_seq_one_letter_code
_entity_poly.pdbx_strand_id
1 'polypeptide(L)'
;MISKIKKVFLLIVVFFLLISTSGCARNIPNDESKFVIVTTLYPTYEFTNSILEGQLDVGKEIEVILIVPYGTDSHNYDPSISDYLTIRNCDLFIYTSDEMEPWVDGLNLSEDKKLNIYDAMIEKYPDFKELQILQNDELINQEHSHDHSSDHNHSHDSYKDSDNFFDKILLKLTNFITLLFPHSHSHSYDPHFWTNMKYAEYMVEVIYDSLVENIPDPDGIKQVEMRKNADAYISDLRCLDTQFMSVVNQAEDKTLFFGAPFAFYYFTQRYGLEYVLTYATCSTEIDPSILVMLEVVEEMEHHNAEVILAKELTSDDAAKTIAEYAQAKVLVFHSGHNISADEAGKTSFLDIMQNNVTVFANALKVEESKIEEYNQIKGGVGNVN
;
A
#
# COMPACT_ATOMS: atom_id res chain seq x y z
N MET A 1 55.80 27.65 12.39
CA MET A 1 55.04 26.51 12.96
C MET A 1 53.56 26.54 12.54
N ILE A 2 52.87 27.66 12.66
CA ILE A 2 51.46 27.87 12.35
C ILE A 2 51.11 27.58 10.85
N SER A 3 52.01 27.92 9.89
CA SER A 3 51.81 27.65 8.46
C SER A 3 51.80 26.14 8.10
N LYS A 4 52.61 25.31 8.80
CA LYS A 4 52.64 23.87 8.58
C LYS A 4 51.37 23.20 9.16
N ILE A 5 50.84 23.69 10.28
CA ILE A 5 49.62 23.19 10.89
C ILE A 5 48.38 23.49 9.98
N LYS A 6 48.30 24.69 9.41
CA LYS A 6 47.21 25.02 8.43
C LYS A 6 47.24 24.14 7.18
N LYS A 7 48.47 23.80 6.68
CA LYS A 7 48.56 22.90 5.51
C LYS A 7 48.17 21.46 5.84
N VAL A 8 48.52 20.97 7.03
CA VAL A 8 48.12 19.62 7.49
C VAL A 8 46.61 19.57 7.72
N PHE A 9 46.03 20.61 8.33
CA PHE A 9 44.57 20.69 8.53
C PHE A 9 43.82 20.75 7.19
N LEU A 10 44.29 21.52 6.21
CA LEU A 10 43.71 21.56 4.86
C LEU A 10 43.79 20.22 4.18
N LEU A 11 44.88 19.48 4.28
CA LEU A 11 45.01 18.13 3.73
C LEU A 11 44.07 17.12 4.39
N ILE A 12 43.84 17.21 5.68
CA ILE A 12 42.87 16.36 6.40
C ILE A 12 41.43 16.67 5.94
N VAL A 13 41.07 17.95 5.79
CA VAL A 13 39.73 18.35 5.29
C VAL A 13 39.51 17.88 3.85
N VAL A 14 40.50 18.01 2.98
CA VAL A 14 40.44 17.51 1.61
C VAL A 14 40.34 15.99 1.56
N PHE A 15 41.08 15.28 2.45
CA PHE A 15 41.01 13.82 2.55
C PHE A 15 39.63 13.35 3.06
N PHE A 16 39.02 14.04 4.04
CA PHE A 16 37.64 13.77 4.49
C PHE A 16 36.59 14.08 3.42
N LEU A 17 36.75 15.14 2.63
CA LEU A 17 35.91 15.47 1.50
C LEU A 17 35.98 14.41 0.38
N LEU A 18 37.15 13.79 0.17
CA LEU A 18 37.31 12.71 -0.81
C LEU A 18 36.72 11.38 -0.36
N ILE A 19 36.66 11.11 0.96
CA ILE A 19 36.03 9.90 1.50
C ILE A 19 34.50 10.01 1.51
N SER A 20 33.93 11.20 1.70
CA SER A 20 32.48 11.42 1.70
C SER A 20 31.82 11.29 0.32
N THR A 21 32.60 11.16 -0.77
CA THR A 21 32.06 10.89 -2.13
C THR A 21 31.93 9.40 -2.45
N SER A 22 32.29 8.51 -1.53
CA SER A 22 31.98 7.08 -1.65
C SER A 22 30.54 6.81 -1.21
N GLY A 23 29.59 7.56 -1.73
CA GLY A 23 28.19 7.15 -1.77
C GLY A 23 28.14 5.84 -2.54
N CYS A 24 27.53 4.81 -1.96
CA CYS A 24 27.20 3.58 -2.67
C CYS A 24 26.28 3.93 -3.85
N ALA A 25 26.86 4.38 -4.94
CA ALA A 25 26.20 4.27 -6.22
C ALA A 25 26.00 2.75 -6.42
N ARG A 26 24.77 2.28 -6.41
CA ARG A 26 24.45 0.96 -6.96
C ARG A 26 25.01 0.98 -8.38
N ASN A 27 26.17 0.39 -8.58
CA ASN A 27 26.67 0.11 -9.92
C ASN A 27 25.68 -0.89 -10.51
N ILE A 28 24.77 -0.42 -11.33
CA ILE A 28 23.99 -1.28 -12.21
C ILE A 28 25.02 -1.76 -13.23
N PRO A 29 25.37 -3.05 -13.26
CA PRO A 29 26.11 -3.58 -14.38
C PRO A 29 25.20 -3.36 -15.58
N ASN A 30 25.64 -2.54 -16.53
CA ASN A 30 25.02 -2.49 -17.85
C ASN A 30 25.44 -3.79 -18.56
N ASP A 31 24.87 -4.90 -18.10
CA ASP A 31 24.94 -6.17 -18.82
C ASP A 31 23.86 -6.09 -19.88
N GLU A 32 24.23 -5.60 -21.07
CA GLU A 32 23.32 -5.49 -22.24
C GLU A 32 22.66 -6.81 -22.64
N SER A 33 22.96 -7.92 -21.93
CA SER A 33 22.41 -9.23 -22.15
C SER A 33 21.14 -9.53 -21.32
N LYS A 34 20.80 -8.70 -20.32
CA LYS A 34 19.68 -8.95 -19.41
C LYS A 34 18.46 -8.10 -19.77
N PHE A 35 17.28 -8.72 -19.69
CA PHE A 35 16.01 -8.02 -19.67
C PHE A 35 15.73 -7.48 -18.25
N VAL A 36 15.67 -6.16 -18.10
CA VAL A 36 15.58 -5.51 -16.79
C VAL A 36 14.15 -5.02 -16.57
N ILE A 37 13.51 -5.52 -15.51
CA ILE A 37 12.20 -5.10 -15.04
C ILE A 37 12.39 -4.28 -13.75
N VAL A 38 11.81 -3.08 -13.72
CA VAL A 38 11.78 -2.26 -12.49
C VAL A 38 10.35 -2.20 -11.97
N THR A 39 10.17 -2.49 -10.69
CA THR A 39 8.89 -2.38 -10.00
C THR A 39 8.98 -1.36 -8.88
N THR A 40 7.85 -0.73 -8.51
CA THR A 40 7.83 0.30 -7.47
C THR A 40 7.59 -0.27 -6.09
N LEU A 41 6.51 -1.04 -5.90
CA LEU A 41 6.06 -1.54 -4.62
C LEU A 41 6.32 -3.03 -4.44
N TYR A 42 6.31 -3.46 -3.19
CA TYR A 42 6.52 -4.86 -2.84
C TYR A 42 5.50 -5.82 -3.49
N PRO A 43 4.17 -5.54 -3.55
CA PRO A 43 3.24 -6.43 -4.23
C PRO A 43 3.57 -6.63 -5.72
N THR A 44 3.86 -5.56 -6.46
CA THR A 44 4.22 -5.66 -7.88
C THR A 44 5.53 -6.41 -8.08
N TYR A 45 6.51 -6.20 -7.18
CA TYR A 45 7.78 -6.93 -7.17
C TYR A 45 7.58 -8.41 -6.91
N GLU A 46 6.81 -8.76 -5.89
CA GLU A 46 6.56 -10.13 -5.48
C GLU A 46 5.77 -10.90 -6.55
N PHE A 47 4.72 -10.32 -7.11
CA PHE A 47 3.93 -10.93 -8.17
C PHE A 47 4.75 -11.16 -9.43
N THR A 48 5.58 -10.18 -9.82
CA THR A 48 6.49 -10.31 -10.96
C THR A 48 7.48 -11.45 -10.74
N ASN A 49 8.15 -11.52 -9.58
CA ASN A 49 9.09 -12.61 -9.29
C ASN A 49 8.40 -13.95 -9.21
N SER A 50 7.21 -14.06 -8.64
CA SER A 50 6.47 -15.31 -8.54
C SER A 50 6.08 -15.86 -9.91
N ILE A 51 5.71 -14.99 -10.86
CA ILE A 51 5.44 -15.39 -12.25
C ILE A 51 6.73 -15.89 -12.95
N LEU A 52 7.87 -15.25 -12.64
CA LEU A 52 9.16 -15.54 -13.26
C LEU A 52 9.95 -16.66 -12.54
N GLU A 53 9.43 -17.25 -11.47
CA GLU A 53 10.14 -18.25 -10.66
C GLU A 53 10.46 -19.54 -11.44
N GLY A 54 11.58 -20.20 -11.11
CA GLY A 54 11.92 -21.53 -11.59
C GLY A 54 12.88 -21.55 -12.77
N GLN A 55 12.45 -22.06 -13.94
CA GLN A 55 13.33 -22.33 -15.09
C GLN A 55 13.66 -21.07 -15.94
N LEU A 56 13.17 -19.90 -15.53
CA LEU A 56 13.26 -18.66 -16.31
C LEU A 56 14.60 -17.91 -16.17
N ASP A 57 15.65 -18.57 -15.64
CA ASP A 57 16.98 -17.97 -15.46
C ASP A 57 16.97 -16.55 -14.87
N VAL A 58 16.05 -16.31 -13.88
CA VAL A 58 15.99 -15.07 -13.13
C VAL A 58 17.35 -14.79 -12.49
N GLY A 59 17.85 -13.57 -12.68
CA GLY A 59 19.19 -13.17 -12.25
C GLY A 59 20.28 -13.41 -13.30
N LYS A 60 20.05 -14.22 -14.36
CA LYS A 60 20.98 -14.38 -15.48
C LYS A 60 20.51 -13.66 -16.73
N GLU A 61 19.27 -13.94 -17.20
CA GLU A 61 18.69 -13.33 -18.40
C GLU A 61 17.65 -12.27 -18.06
N ILE A 62 16.96 -12.39 -16.91
CA ILE A 62 15.97 -11.43 -16.44
C ILE A 62 16.38 -10.93 -15.06
N GLU A 63 16.27 -9.65 -14.83
CA GLU A 63 16.52 -9.00 -13.53
C GLU A 63 15.30 -8.20 -13.12
N VAL A 64 14.77 -8.45 -11.91
CA VAL A 64 13.65 -7.69 -11.33
C VAL A 64 14.19 -6.83 -10.20
N ILE A 65 13.95 -5.53 -10.27
CA ILE A 65 14.45 -4.54 -9.31
C ILE A 65 13.27 -3.89 -8.60
N LEU A 66 13.23 -3.99 -7.27
CA LEU A 66 12.35 -3.18 -6.43
C LEU A 66 13.00 -1.81 -6.21
N ILE A 67 12.35 -0.73 -6.66
CA ILE A 67 12.94 0.61 -6.57
C ILE A 67 12.75 1.25 -5.20
N VAL A 68 11.58 1.11 -4.58
CA VAL A 68 11.33 1.57 -3.21
C VAL A 68 12.08 0.66 -2.22
N PRO A 69 13.04 1.18 -1.44
CA PRO A 69 13.82 0.34 -0.54
C PRO A 69 12.96 -0.32 0.53
N TYR A 70 13.33 -1.52 0.95
CA TYR A 70 12.70 -2.18 2.09
C TYR A 70 12.71 -1.29 3.34
N GLY A 71 11.62 -1.27 4.08
CA GLY A 71 11.45 -0.47 5.28
C GLY A 71 11.08 1.00 5.02
N THR A 72 10.90 1.40 3.77
CA THR A 72 10.47 2.74 3.39
C THR A 72 8.96 2.78 3.20
N ASP A 73 8.30 3.79 3.78
CA ASP A 73 6.91 4.09 3.43
C ASP A 73 6.86 4.68 2.01
N SER A 74 6.16 3.98 1.10
CA SER A 74 6.08 4.34 -0.30
C SER A 74 5.37 5.68 -0.56
N HIS A 75 4.47 6.11 0.33
CA HIS A 75 3.80 7.41 0.22
C HIS A 75 4.76 8.59 0.37
N ASN A 76 5.88 8.39 1.05
CA ASN A 76 6.91 9.40 1.31
C ASN A 76 8.17 9.18 0.47
N TYR A 77 8.12 8.29 -0.54
CA TYR A 77 9.28 7.98 -1.34
C TYR A 77 9.44 8.94 -2.52
N ASP A 78 10.58 9.63 -2.55
CA ASP A 78 11.04 10.42 -3.70
C ASP A 78 12.23 9.72 -4.35
N PRO A 79 12.16 9.37 -5.66
CA PRO A 79 13.26 8.71 -6.36
C PRO A 79 14.52 9.55 -6.39
N SER A 80 15.66 8.94 -6.07
CA SER A 80 16.97 9.56 -6.27
C SER A 80 17.33 9.63 -7.76
N ILE A 81 18.37 10.41 -8.11
CA ILE A 81 18.91 10.44 -9.48
C ILE A 81 19.30 9.03 -9.95
N SER A 82 19.82 8.19 -9.06
CA SER A 82 20.16 6.79 -9.38
C SER A 82 18.93 5.98 -9.76
N ASP A 83 17.82 6.17 -9.03
CA ASP A 83 16.57 5.47 -9.29
C ASP A 83 15.96 5.89 -10.62
N TYR A 84 15.97 7.20 -10.93
CA TYR A 84 15.58 7.70 -12.24
C TYR A 84 16.41 7.10 -13.39
N LEU A 85 17.73 6.95 -13.20
CA LEU A 85 18.59 6.32 -14.20
C LEU A 85 18.30 4.83 -14.36
N THR A 86 18.00 4.14 -13.25
CA THR A 86 17.60 2.73 -13.27
C THR A 86 16.31 2.54 -14.05
N ILE A 87 15.28 3.32 -13.74
CA ILE A 87 13.99 3.26 -14.43
C ILE A 87 14.14 3.62 -15.92
N ARG A 88 14.89 4.66 -16.23
CA ARG A 88 15.11 5.09 -17.62
C ARG A 88 15.76 4.02 -18.49
N ASN A 89 16.62 3.20 -17.91
CA ASN A 89 17.40 2.17 -18.62
C ASN A 89 16.76 0.79 -18.56
N CYS A 90 15.61 0.61 -17.91
CA CYS A 90 14.92 -0.68 -17.88
C CYS A 90 14.24 -1.00 -19.21
N ASP A 91 13.89 -2.26 -19.40
CA ASP A 91 13.12 -2.75 -20.54
C ASP A 91 11.62 -2.68 -20.25
N LEU A 92 11.22 -2.91 -18.99
CA LEU A 92 9.84 -2.79 -18.53
C LEU A 92 9.79 -2.13 -17.14
N PHE A 93 8.96 -1.11 -16.99
CA PHE A 93 8.66 -0.42 -15.74
C PHE A 93 7.23 -0.70 -15.31
N ILE A 94 7.05 -1.35 -14.15
CA ILE A 94 5.75 -1.72 -13.59
C ILE A 94 5.52 -0.88 -12.34
N TYR A 95 4.47 -0.06 -12.34
CA TYR A 95 4.09 0.75 -11.19
C TYR A 95 2.59 0.59 -10.88
N THR A 96 2.19 0.97 -9.67
CA THR A 96 0.86 0.66 -9.16
C THR A 96 -0.20 1.60 -9.71
N SER A 97 0.01 2.91 -9.56
CA SER A 97 -0.93 3.95 -10.02
C SER A 97 -0.29 5.33 -9.91
N ASP A 98 -0.85 6.31 -10.62
CA ASP A 98 -0.41 7.70 -10.52
C ASP A 98 -0.66 8.31 -9.13
N GLU A 99 -1.66 7.79 -8.39
CA GLU A 99 -1.93 8.20 -7.00
C GLU A 99 -0.86 7.70 -6.02
N MET A 100 -0.34 6.49 -6.22
CA MET A 100 0.69 5.93 -5.34
C MET A 100 2.07 6.46 -5.70
N GLU A 101 2.34 6.65 -7.00
CA GLU A 101 3.63 7.08 -7.53
C GLU A 101 3.50 8.35 -8.40
N PRO A 102 3.10 9.50 -7.82
CA PRO A 102 2.84 10.73 -8.60
C PRO A 102 4.09 11.29 -9.30
N TRP A 103 5.28 10.88 -8.87
CA TRP A 103 6.54 11.24 -9.49
C TRP A 103 6.76 10.57 -10.88
N VAL A 104 5.96 9.55 -11.22
CA VAL A 104 6.04 8.84 -12.52
C VAL A 104 5.71 9.77 -13.68
N ASP A 105 4.82 10.73 -13.50
CA ASP A 105 4.49 11.74 -14.52
C ASP A 105 5.72 12.54 -14.98
N GLY A 106 6.72 12.72 -14.11
CA GLY A 106 7.99 13.38 -14.43
C GLY A 106 8.98 12.51 -15.20
N LEU A 107 8.72 11.21 -15.38
CA LEU A 107 9.58 10.29 -16.11
C LEU A 107 9.36 10.47 -17.63
N ASN A 108 10.42 10.76 -18.34
CA ASN A 108 10.40 10.76 -19.82
C ASN A 108 10.69 9.33 -20.32
N LEU A 109 9.80 8.39 -19.97
CA LEU A 109 9.84 6.99 -20.41
C LEU A 109 8.76 6.77 -21.48
N SER A 110 9.05 5.98 -22.50
CA SER A 110 8.06 5.67 -23.55
C SER A 110 6.93 4.78 -23.00
N GLU A 111 5.71 4.96 -23.51
CA GLU A 111 4.51 4.27 -23.01
C GLU A 111 4.58 2.75 -23.19
N ASP A 112 5.25 2.27 -24.26
CA ASP A 112 5.48 0.84 -24.52
C ASP A 112 6.37 0.15 -23.48
N LYS A 113 7.06 0.93 -22.65
CA LYS A 113 7.88 0.43 -21.54
C LYS A 113 7.22 0.56 -20.17
N LYS A 114 6.03 1.15 -20.09
CA LYS A 114 5.33 1.39 -18.83
C LYS A 114 4.10 0.50 -18.69
N LEU A 115 3.94 -0.11 -17.54
CA LEU A 115 2.71 -0.75 -17.12
C LEU A 115 2.18 -0.02 -15.87
N ASN A 116 1.12 0.78 -16.05
CA ASN A 116 0.27 1.25 -14.96
C ASN A 116 -0.73 0.15 -14.62
N ILE A 117 -0.55 -0.47 -13.46
CA ILE A 117 -1.42 -1.60 -13.05
C ILE A 117 -2.87 -1.12 -12.93
N TYR A 118 -3.10 0.03 -12.31
CA TYR A 118 -4.42 0.59 -12.09
C TYR A 118 -5.18 0.80 -13.39
N ASP A 119 -4.57 1.43 -14.39
CA ASP A 119 -5.19 1.69 -15.69
C ASP A 119 -5.52 0.40 -16.44
N ALA A 120 -4.57 -0.55 -16.43
CA ALA A 120 -4.80 -1.85 -17.05
C ALA A 120 -5.91 -2.65 -16.36
N MET A 121 -6.05 -2.53 -15.03
CA MET A 121 -7.16 -3.15 -14.29
C MET A 121 -8.49 -2.51 -14.62
N ILE A 122 -8.59 -1.18 -14.69
CA ILE A 122 -9.82 -0.48 -15.10
C ILE A 122 -10.26 -0.91 -16.51
N GLU A 123 -9.33 -1.03 -17.44
CA GLU A 123 -9.64 -1.46 -18.81
C GLU A 123 -10.15 -2.90 -18.86
N LYS A 124 -9.49 -3.80 -18.13
CA LYS A 124 -9.75 -5.25 -18.18
C LYS A 124 -10.91 -5.70 -17.30
N TYR A 125 -11.12 -5.07 -16.14
CA TYR A 125 -12.06 -5.48 -15.10
C TYR A 125 -13.07 -4.38 -14.73
N PRO A 126 -14.26 -4.36 -15.35
CA PRO A 126 -15.25 -3.30 -15.11
C PRO A 126 -15.73 -3.17 -13.67
N ASP A 127 -15.80 -4.28 -12.91
CA ASP A 127 -16.15 -4.30 -11.49
C ASP A 127 -15.17 -3.51 -10.61
N PHE A 128 -13.90 -3.49 -10.97
CA PHE A 128 -12.89 -2.68 -10.29
C PHE A 128 -13.19 -1.18 -10.44
N LYS A 129 -13.60 -0.75 -11.62
CA LYS A 129 -13.96 0.65 -11.89
C LYS A 129 -15.21 1.08 -11.11
N GLU A 130 -16.22 0.20 -11.02
CA GLU A 130 -17.47 0.50 -10.30
C GLU A 130 -17.21 0.75 -8.81
N LEU A 131 -16.37 -0.09 -8.16
CA LEU A 131 -16.06 0.06 -6.75
C LEU A 131 -15.34 1.38 -6.47
N GLN A 132 -14.48 1.83 -7.38
CA GLN A 132 -13.79 3.10 -7.23
C GLN A 132 -14.71 4.32 -7.33
N ILE A 133 -15.74 4.26 -8.16
CA ILE A 133 -16.76 5.32 -8.22
C ILE A 133 -17.48 5.43 -6.86
N LEU A 134 -17.81 4.28 -6.24
CA LEU A 134 -18.43 4.24 -4.91
C LEU A 134 -17.52 4.82 -3.82
N GLN A 135 -16.23 4.53 -3.86
CA GLN A 135 -15.26 5.09 -2.93
C GLN A 135 -15.20 6.62 -3.01
N ASN A 136 -15.15 7.17 -4.20
CA ASN A 136 -15.15 8.62 -4.39
C ASN A 136 -16.43 9.28 -3.83
N ASP A 137 -17.58 8.65 -4.01
CA ASP A 137 -18.85 9.14 -3.46
C ASP A 137 -18.88 9.07 -1.92
N GLU A 138 -18.30 8.06 -1.30
CA GLU A 138 -18.18 7.96 0.16
C GLU A 138 -17.22 9.02 0.75
N LEU A 139 -16.08 9.27 0.13
CA LEU A 139 -15.14 10.32 0.55
C LEU A 139 -15.78 11.71 0.51
N ILE A 140 -16.53 12.03 -0.57
CA ILE A 140 -17.25 13.29 -0.70
C ILE A 140 -18.33 13.44 0.39
N ASN A 141 -19.02 12.34 0.74
CA ASN A 141 -20.06 12.34 1.77
C ASN A 141 -19.50 12.46 3.19
N GLN A 142 -18.31 11.91 3.47
CA GLN A 142 -17.65 12.07 4.77
C GLN A 142 -17.18 13.50 5.03
N GLU A 143 -16.71 14.23 4.02
CA GLU A 143 -16.37 15.66 4.16
C GLU A 143 -17.58 16.55 4.54
N HIS A 144 -18.82 16.09 4.24
CA HIS A 144 -20.05 16.80 4.56
C HIS A 144 -20.75 16.37 5.86
N SER A 145 -20.29 15.31 6.54
CA SER A 145 -20.99 14.74 7.71
C SER A 145 -20.52 15.27 9.08
N HIS A 146 -19.60 16.22 9.13
CA HIS A 146 -19.23 16.90 10.38
C HIS A 146 -20.19 18.05 10.75
N ASP A 147 -21.49 17.89 10.50
CA ASP A 147 -22.48 18.83 10.98
C ASP A 147 -23.08 18.32 12.31
N HIS A 148 -22.59 18.90 13.40
CA HIS A 148 -23.10 18.65 14.75
C HIS A 148 -24.57 19.03 14.84
N SER A 149 -25.47 18.07 14.76
CA SER A 149 -26.85 18.24 15.14
C SER A 149 -26.99 18.17 16.66
N SER A 150 -26.65 19.27 17.34
CA SER A 150 -27.18 19.50 18.68
C SER A 150 -28.59 20.08 18.56
N ASP A 151 -29.59 19.25 18.84
CA ASP A 151 -30.98 19.62 18.98
C ASP A 151 -31.13 20.65 20.11
N HIS A 152 -31.23 21.93 19.77
CA HIS A 152 -31.85 22.94 20.61
C HIS A 152 -32.91 23.71 19.79
N ASN A 153 -34.14 23.34 20.06
CA ASN A 153 -35.37 23.98 19.65
C ASN A 153 -35.37 25.47 20.11
N HIS A 154 -35.22 26.43 19.19
CA HIS A 154 -35.70 27.80 19.36
C HIS A 154 -36.21 28.36 18.04
N SER A 155 -37.43 28.89 18.14
CA SER A 155 -38.29 29.53 17.22
C SER A 155 -37.66 30.56 16.27
N HIS A 156 -38.26 30.57 15.06
CA HIS A 156 -38.15 31.59 14.01
C HIS A 156 -37.86 33.02 14.49
N ASP A 157 -36.83 33.60 13.88
CA ASP A 157 -36.94 34.93 13.32
C ASP A 157 -35.94 35.12 12.16
N SER A 158 -36.52 35.66 11.07
CA SER A 158 -35.85 35.93 9.80
C SER A 158 -34.75 37.01 9.97
N TYR A 159 -33.53 36.71 9.57
CA TYR A 159 -32.51 37.74 9.32
C TYR A 159 -31.87 37.53 7.93
N LYS A 160 -31.91 38.65 7.19
CA LYS A 160 -31.37 38.86 5.85
C LYS A 160 -29.84 38.78 5.83
N ASP A 161 -29.35 38.38 4.62
CA ASP A 161 -28.01 38.61 4.11
C ASP A 161 -27.07 39.47 4.93
N SER A 162 -26.07 38.87 5.53
CA SER A 162 -24.82 39.57 5.84
C SER A 162 -23.68 38.83 5.14
N ASP A 163 -23.17 39.44 4.07
CA ASP A 163 -21.88 39.13 3.46
C ASP A 163 -20.80 39.09 4.53
N ASN A 164 -20.53 37.92 5.08
CA ASN A 164 -19.56 37.75 6.15
C ASN A 164 -18.15 37.97 5.58
N PHE A 165 -17.62 39.17 5.83
CA PHE A 165 -16.25 39.56 5.51
C PHE A 165 -15.24 38.55 6.06
N PHE A 166 -15.53 37.89 7.17
CA PHE A 166 -14.72 36.82 7.76
C PHE A 166 -14.67 35.54 6.92
N ASP A 167 -15.78 35.13 6.30
CA ASP A 167 -15.82 33.95 5.46
C ASP A 167 -15.01 34.16 4.16
N LYS A 168 -15.03 35.40 3.63
CA LYS A 168 -14.20 35.77 2.47
C LYS A 168 -12.71 35.84 2.82
N ILE A 169 -12.35 36.22 4.06
CA ILE A 169 -10.97 36.22 4.56
C ILE A 169 -10.52 34.76 4.81
N LEU A 170 -11.35 33.95 5.43
CA LEU A 170 -11.05 32.55 5.72
C LEU A 170 -10.82 31.75 4.40
N LEU A 171 -11.70 31.94 3.42
CA LEU A 171 -11.54 31.34 2.08
C LEU A 171 -10.28 31.83 1.35
N LYS A 172 -9.89 33.09 1.52
CA LYS A 172 -8.63 33.60 0.96
C LYS A 172 -7.40 33.11 1.74
N LEU A 173 -7.52 32.91 3.06
CA LEU A 173 -6.44 32.33 3.88
C LEU A 173 -6.23 30.84 3.55
N THR A 174 -7.30 30.07 3.39
CA THR A 174 -7.21 28.66 2.96
C THR A 174 -6.58 28.55 1.57
N ASN A 175 -7.03 29.34 0.59
CA ASN A 175 -6.43 29.40 -0.72
C ASN A 175 -4.96 29.88 -0.74
N PHE A 176 -4.58 30.75 0.21
CA PHE A 176 -3.20 31.22 0.36
C PHE A 176 -2.32 30.16 1.05
N ILE A 177 -2.85 29.42 2.02
CA ILE A 177 -2.16 28.33 2.70
C ILE A 177 -1.93 27.16 1.72
N THR A 178 -2.92 26.80 0.87
CA THR A 178 -2.75 25.79 -0.19
C THR A 178 -1.73 26.21 -1.27
N LEU A 179 -1.55 27.52 -1.48
CA LEU A 179 -0.52 28.03 -2.41
C LEU A 179 0.90 28.00 -1.80
N LEU A 180 1.02 28.06 -0.46
CA LEU A 180 2.30 28.02 0.26
C LEU A 180 2.77 26.60 0.60
N PHE A 181 1.86 25.62 0.61
CA PHE A 181 2.15 24.21 0.86
C PHE A 181 1.58 23.35 -0.28
N PRO A 182 2.27 23.28 -1.44
CA PRO A 182 1.76 22.57 -2.61
C PRO A 182 1.81 21.03 -2.50
N HIS A 183 2.05 20.45 -1.34
CA HIS A 183 2.27 19.01 -1.16
C HIS A 183 1.35 18.36 -0.11
N SER A 184 0.08 18.75 -0.05
CA SER A 184 -0.90 17.83 0.53
C SER A 184 -1.41 16.93 -0.62
N HIS A 185 -0.85 15.75 -0.74
CA HIS A 185 -1.40 14.70 -1.59
C HIS A 185 -2.71 14.20 -0.97
N SER A 186 -3.81 14.89 -1.25
CA SER A 186 -5.13 14.30 -1.03
C SER A 186 -5.33 13.28 -2.13
N HIS A 187 -5.12 12.01 -1.81
CA HIS A 187 -5.45 10.93 -2.72
C HIS A 187 -6.93 11.00 -3.07
N SER A 188 -7.26 10.95 -4.36
CA SER A 188 -8.66 10.92 -4.82
C SER A 188 -9.33 9.57 -4.54
N TYR A 189 -8.55 8.54 -4.21
CA TYR A 189 -8.99 7.20 -3.84
C TYR A 189 -7.90 6.48 -3.03
N ASP A 190 -8.28 5.40 -2.31
CA ASP A 190 -7.32 4.51 -1.64
C ASP A 190 -6.54 3.71 -2.69
N PRO A 191 -5.21 3.84 -2.80
CA PRO A 191 -4.44 3.13 -3.82
C PRO A 191 -4.11 1.67 -3.44
N HIS A 192 -4.54 1.17 -2.26
CA HIS A 192 -4.14 -0.14 -1.74
C HIS A 192 -5.06 -1.29 -2.22
N PHE A 193 -5.39 -1.33 -3.51
CA PHE A 193 -6.36 -2.27 -4.05
C PHE A 193 -5.91 -3.75 -4.00
N TRP A 194 -4.62 -4.03 -3.91
CA TRP A 194 -4.10 -5.39 -3.72
C TRP A 194 -4.47 -6.04 -2.38
N THR A 195 -4.96 -5.27 -1.40
CA THR A 195 -5.47 -5.81 -0.12
C THR A 195 -6.75 -6.61 -0.30
N ASN A 196 -7.48 -6.41 -1.38
CA ASN A 196 -8.56 -7.26 -1.85
C ASN A 196 -7.96 -8.42 -2.66
N MET A 197 -8.09 -9.65 -2.17
CA MET A 197 -7.47 -10.83 -2.79
C MET A 197 -7.93 -11.03 -4.25
N LYS A 198 -9.16 -10.68 -4.58
CA LYS A 198 -9.65 -10.72 -5.95
C LYS A 198 -8.92 -9.74 -6.87
N TYR A 199 -8.62 -8.54 -6.37
CA TYR A 199 -7.85 -7.57 -7.14
C TYR A 199 -6.37 -7.92 -7.22
N ALA A 200 -5.82 -8.57 -6.19
CA ALA A 200 -4.49 -9.16 -6.28
C ALA A 200 -4.41 -10.24 -7.38
N GLU A 201 -5.45 -11.09 -7.54
CA GLU A 201 -5.55 -12.00 -8.69
C GLU A 201 -5.49 -11.25 -10.02
N TYR A 202 -6.24 -10.15 -10.15
CA TYR A 202 -6.27 -9.33 -11.36
C TYR A 202 -4.92 -8.68 -11.66
N MET A 203 -4.21 -8.23 -10.62
CA MET A 203 -2.84 -7.70 -10.77
C MET A 203 -1.90 -8.76 -11.33
N VAL A 204 -1.95 -9.99 -10.81
CA VAL A 204 -1.14 -11.11 -11.32
C VAL A 204 -1.43 -11.37 -12.80
N GLU A 205 -2.70 -11.36 -13.22
CA GLU A 205 -3.07 -11.53 -14.63
C GLU A 205 -2.58 -10.38 -15.52
N VAL A 206 -2.69 -9.13 -15.05
CA VAL A 206 -2.24 -7.95 -15.79
C VAL A 206 -0.71 -7.97 -15.95
N ILE A 207 0.01 -8.32 -14.87
CA ILE A 207 1.48 -8.44 -14.91
C ILE A 207 1.89 -9.58 -15.85
N TYR A 208 1.23 -10.74 -15.77
CA TYR A 208 1.50 -11.87 -16.66
C TYR A 208 1.34 -11.47 -18.13
N ASP A 209 0.24 -10.84 -18.50
CA ASP A 209 -0.01 -10.40 -19.88
C ASP A 209 1.12 -9.46 -20.37
N SER A 210 1.52 -8.51 -19.54
CA SER A 210 2.61 -7.58 -19.87
C SER A 210 3.97 -8.29 -20.01
N LEU A 211 4.26 -9.25 -19.14
CA LEU A 211 5.51 -10.03 -19.23
C LEU A 211 5.56 -10.86 -20.53
N VAL A 212 4.43 -11.47 -20.91
CA VAL A 212 4.31 -12.23 -22.18
C VAL A 212 4.54 -11.33 -23.40
N GLU A 213 4.02 -10.11 -23.35
CA GLU A 213 4.16 -9.16 -24.46
C GLU A 213 5.60 -8.62 -24.60
N ASN A 214 6.29 -8.40 -23.48
CA ASN A 214 7.56 -7.70 -23.47
C ASN A 214 8.80 -8.60 -23.41
N ILE A 215 8.72 -9.80 -22.79
CA ILE A 215 9.88 -10.70 -22.66
C ILE A 215 10.07 -11.50 -23.95
N PRO A 216 11.26 -11.45 -24.59
CA PRO A 216 11.54 -12.26 -25.78
C PRO A 216 11.40 -13.76 -25.49
N ASP A 217 10.49 -14.43 -26.20
CA ASP A 217 10.23 -15.87 -26.05
C ASP A 217 9.96 -16.53 -27.42
N PRO A 218 11.00 -16.68 -28.26
CA PRO A 218 10.83 -17.20 -29.65
C PRO A 218 10.30 -18.62 -29.69
N ASP A 219 10.47 -19.41 -28.63
CA ASP A 219 10.08 -20.84 -28.57
C ASP A 219 8.75 -21.03 -27.81
N GLY A 220 8.19 -19.99 -27.17
CA GLY A 220 6.97 -20.05 -26.35
C GLY A 220 7.12 -20.83 -25.03
N ILE A 221 8.35 -21.21 -24.66
CA ILE A 221 8.62 -21.99 -23.44
C ILE A 221 8.45 -21.15 -22.19
N LYS A 222 8.96 -19.92 -22.20
CA LYS A 222 8.85 -18.99 -21.06
C LYS A 222 7.39 -18.67 -20.77
N GLN A 223 6.59 -18.42 -21.79
CA GLN A 223 5.15 -18.15 -21.65
C GLN A 223 4.41 -19.29 -20.95
N VAL A 224 4.72 -20.56 -21.28
CA VAL A 224 4.10 -21.74 -20.65
C VAL A 224 4.44 -21.80 -19.16
N GLU A 225 5.71 -21.59 -18.79
CA GLU A 225 6.12 -21.59 -17.38
C GLU A 225 5.55 -20.39 -16.62
N MET A 226 5.58 -19.19 -17.18
CA MET A 226 4.96 -18.02 -16.59
C MET A 226 3.45 -18.22 -16.33
N ARG A 227 2.71 -18.82 -17.28
CA ARG A 227 1.29 -19.13 -17.08
C ARG A 227 1.07 -20.11 -15.94
N LYS A 228 1.84 -21.18 -15.88
CA LYS A 228 1.78 -22.16 -14.79
C LYS A 228 2.04 -21.52 -13.42
N ASN A 229 3.05 -20.67 -13.33
CA ASN A 229 3.40 -19.97 -12.10
C ASN A 229 2.30 -18.97 -11.71
N ALA A 230 1.79 -18.17 -12.65
CA ALA A 230 0.69 -17.24 -12.42
C ALA A 230 -0.57 -17.98 -11.95
N ASP A 231 -0.94 -19.11 -12.60
CA ASP A 231 -2.09 -19.92 -12.19
C ASP A 231 -1.94 -20.47 -10.77
N ALA A 232 -0.72 -20.91 -10.40
CA ALA A 232 -0.43 -21.39 -9.06
C ALA A 232 -0.57 -20.28 -8.02
N TYR A 233 0.01 -19.10 -8.28
CA TYR A 233 -0.09 -17.94 -7.38
C TYR A 233 -1.53 -17.45 -7.21
N ILE A 234 -2.28 -17.36 -8.32
CA ILE A 234 -3.72 -17.04 -8.30
C ILE A 234 -4.51 -18.05 -7.48
N SER A 235 -4.18 -19.34 -7.59
CA SER A 235 -4.81 -20.38 -6.76
C SER A 235 -4.55 -20.16 -5.27
N ASP A 236 -3.33 -19.77 -4.90
CA ASP A 236 -2.99 -19.48 -3.50
C ASP A 236 -3.72 -18.20 -3.00
N LEU A 237 -3.85 -17.14 -3.81
CA LEU A 237 -4.66 -15.97 -3.49
C LEU A 237 -6.15 -16.32 -3.28
N ARG A 238 -6.72 -17.21 -4.10
CA ARG A 238 -8.10 -17.70 -3.93
C ARG A 238 -8.29 -18.49 -2.64
N CYS A 239 -7.27 -19.26 -2.24
CA CYS A 239 -7.29 -19.93 -0.95
C CYS A 239 -7.33 -18.94 0.20
N LEU A 240 -6.54 -17.86 0.15
CA LEU A 240 -6.56 -16.78 1.13
C LEU A 240 -7.91 -16.05 1.17
N ASP A 241 -8.48 -15.73 0.00
CA ASP A 241 -9.82 -15.13 -0.11
C ASP A 241 -10.89 -16.00 0.58
N THR A 242 -10.82 -17.32 0.39
CA THR A 242 -11.72 -18.28 1.03
C THR A 242 -11.55 -18.28 2.55
N GLN A 243 -10.32 -18.21 3.05
CA GLN A 243 -10.05 -18.15 4.50
C GLN A 243 -10.58 -16.86 5.13
N PHE A 244 -10.33 -15.69 4.51
CA PHE A 244 -10.90 -14.42 4.97
C PHE A 244 -12.43 -14.47 4.98
N MET A 245 -13.04 -14.99 3.93
CA MET A 245 -14.49 -15.14 3.85
C MET A 245 -15.02 -16.11 4.92
N SER A 246 -14.28 -17.18 5.24
CA SER A 246 -14.63 -18.12 6.32
C SER A 246 -14.66 -17.44 7.69
N VAL A 247 -13.69 -16.55 7.97
CA VAL A 247 -13.66 -15.75 9.20
C VAL A 247 -14.90 -14.86 9.28
N VAL A 248 -15.17 -14.08 8.24
CA VAL A 248 -16.31 -13.14 8.19
C VAL A 248 -17.65 -13.84 8.39
N ASN A 249 -17.83 -15.02 7.78
CA ASN A 249 -19.07 -15.78 7.90
C ASN A 249 -19.34 -16.33 9.30
N GLN A 250 -18.32 -16.39 10.16
CA GLN A 250 -18.41 -16.87 11.53
C GLN A 250 -18.41 -15.73 12.57
N ALA A 251 -18.04 -14.53 12.16
CA ALA A 251 -18.04 -13.36 13.03
C ALA A 251 -19.47 -12.91 13.36
N GLU A 252 -19.73 -12.65 14.65
CA GLU A 252 -20.99 -12.06 15.12
C GLU A 252 -21.02 -10.55 14.90
N ASP A 253 -19.88 -9.90 15.15
CA ASP A 253 -19.63 -8.49 14.87
C ASP A 253 -18.56 -8.39 13.77
N LYS A 254 -18.76 -7.51 12.79
CA LYS A 254 -17.89 -7.35 11.63
C LYS A 254 -17.17 -6.01 11.63
N THR A 255 -17.05 -5.38 12.78
CA THR A 255 -16.43 -4.07 12.95
C THR A 255 -14.94 -4.22 13.28
N LEU A 256 -14.09 -3.56 12.52
CA LEU A 256 -12.64 -3.47 12.74
C LEU A 256 -12.27 -2.08 13.28
N PHE A 257 -11.29 -2.05 14.18
CA PHE A 257 -10.78 -0.83 14.80
C PHE A 257 -9.33 -0.59 14.38
N PHE A 258 -9.06 0.56 13.75
CA PHE A 258 -7.74 0.91 13.23
C PHE A 258 -7.14 2.08 14.03
N GLY A 259 -6.03 1.81 14.71
CA GLY A 259 -5.20 2.79 15.42
C GLY A 259 -4.00 3.28 14.59
N ALA A 260 -4.06 3.16 13.27
CA ALA A 260 -3.01 3.50 12.32
C ALA A 260 -3.62 4.09 11.04
N PRO A 261 -2.81 4.72 10.16
CA PRO A 261 -3.26 5.16 8.85
C PRO A 261 -3.96 4.05 8.06
N PHE A 262 -5.12 4.37 7.48
CA PHE A 262 -6.00 3.39 6.87
C PHE A 262 -5.59 3.06 5.44
N ALA A 263 -5.36 1.79 5.15
CA ALA A 263 -4.92 1.26 3.86
C ALA A 263 -5.74 0.01 3.43
N PHE A 264 -6.99 -0.12 3.92
CA PHE A 264 -7.75 -1.36 3.81
C PHE A 264 -9.15 -1.18 3.25
N TYR A 265 -9.42 -0.09 2.51
CA TYR A 265 -10.73 0.17 1.94
C TYR A 265 -11.23 -1.01 1.08
N TYR A 266 -10.42 -1.46 0.12
CA TYR A 266 -10.82 -2.56 -0.76
C TYR A 266 -10.94 -3.90 -0.03
N PHE A 267 -10.18 -4.10 1.06
CA PHE A 267 -10.34 -5.25 1.93
C PHE A 267 -11.69 -5.21 2.65
N THR A 268 -12.03 -4.10 3.28
CA THR A 268 -13.29 -3.96 4.02
C THR A 268 -14.49 -4.09 3.10
N GLN A 269 -14.44 -3.50 1.90
CA GLN A 269 -15.51 -3.64 0.89
C GLN A 269 -15.66 -5.10 0.42
N ARG A 270 -14.56 -5.80 0.18
CA ARG A 270 -14.58 -7.20 -0.27
C ARG A 270 -15.31 -8.11 0.69
N TYR A 271 -15.10 -7.90 1.98
CA TYR A 271 -15.60 -8.79 3.02
C TYR A 271 -16.83 -8.22 3.76
N GLY A 272 -17.36 -7.07 3.34
CA GLY A 272 -18.55 -6.44 3.92
C GLY A 272 -18.36 -6.08 5.39
N LEU A 273 -17.24 -5.42 5.71
CA LEU A 273 -16.82 -5.05 7.06
C LEU A 273 -17.18 -3.60 7.36
N GLU A 274 -17.56 -3.34 8.58
CA GLU A 274 -17.59 -2.01 9.15
C GLU A 274 -16.24 -1.69 9.79
N TYR A 275 -15.90 -0.40 9.91
CA TYR A 275 -14.62 -0.01 10.49
C TYR A 275 -14.69 1.34 11.19
N VAL A 276 -13.88 1.48 12.24
CA VAL A 276 -13.69 2.72 13.00
C VAL A 276 -12.23 3.13 12.86
N LEU A 277 -12.00 4.38 12.49
CA LEU A 277 -10.68 4.90 12.14
C LEU A 277 -10.20 5.93 13.16
N THR A 278 -8.91 5.85 13.49
CA THR A 278 -8.20 6.90 14.22
C THR A 278 -7.62 7.95 13.27
N TYR A 279 -7.27 7.56 12.05
CA TYR A 279 -6.71 8.41 11.00
C TYR A 279 -7.61 8.36 9.76
N ALA A 280 -7.97 9.55 9.25
CA ALA A 280 -8.81 9.65 8.05
C ALA A 280 -8.08 9.35 6.73
N THR A 281 -6.75 9.30 6.75
CA THR A 281 -5.90 9.13 5.56
C THR A 281 -4.95 7.94 5.71
N CYS A 282 -4.36 7.51 4.60
CA CYS A 282 -3.35 6.44 4.57
C CYS A 282 -1.93 6.91 4.96
N SER A 283 -1.70 8.22 5.19
CA SER A 283 -0.42 8.81 5.60
C SER A 283 -0.42 9.29 7.05
N THR A 284 0.77 9.40 7.67
CA THR A 284 0.98 9.79 9.09
C THR A 284 1.29 11.29 9.26
N GLU A 285 0.84 12.15 8.37
CA GLU A 285 1.20 13.57 8.42
C GLU A 285 0.71 14.31 9.67
N ILE A 286 -0.36 13.84 10.30
CA ILE A 286 -0.96 14.46 11.49
C ILE A 286 -1.35 13.38 12.49
N ASP A 287 -0.86 13.48 13.72
CA ASP A 287 -1.30 12.61 14.82
C ASP A 287 -2.78 12.86 15.16
N PRO A 288 -3.54 11.82 15.54
CA PRO A 288 -4.95 11.95 15.87
C PRO A 288 -5.12 12.79 17.15
N SER A 289 -6.20 13.54 17.19
CA SER A 289 -6.54 14.30 18.41
C SER A 289 -6.94 13.36 19.55
N ILE A 290 -6.78 13.83 20.79
CA ILE A 290 -7.21 13.07 21.97
C ILE A 290 -8.72 12.77 21.92
N LEU A 291 -9.53 13.64 21.34
CA LEU A 291 -10.98 13.45 21.22
C LEU A 291 -11.30 12.30 20.27
N VAL A 292 -10.64 12.21 19.13
CA VAL A 292 -10.79 11.09 18.19
C VAL A 292 -10.38 9.76 18.85
N MET A 293 -9.26 9.74 19.58
CA MET A 293 -8.85 8.53 20.30
C MET A 293 -9.86 8.10 21.36
N LEU A 294 -10.50 9.05 22.09
CA LEU A 294 -11.54 8.74 23.06
C LEU A 294 -12.81 8.20 22.40
N GLU A 295 -13.22 8.76 21.24
CA GLU A 295 -14.35 8.25 20.45
C GLU A 295 -14.09 6.79 20.03
N VAL A 296 -12.87 6.47 19.58
CA VAL A 296 -12.49 5.08 19.23
C VAL A 296 -12.55 4.16 20.44
N VAL A 297 -12.11 4.62 21.64
CA VAL A 297 -12.21 3.84 22.89
C VAL A 297 -13.69 3.55 23.23
N GLU A 298 -14.57 4.56 23.15
CA GLU A 298 -16.01 4.40 23.42
C GLU A 298 -16.66 3.41 22.44
N GLU A 299 -16.33 3.49 21.16
CA GLU A 299 -16.83 2.55 20.15
C GLU A 299 -16.28 1.13 20.38
N MET A 300 -15.00 0.98 20.75
CA MET A 300 -14.43 -0.33 21.11
C MET A 300 -15.15 -0.95 22.32
N GLU A 301 -15.49 -0.15 23.34
CA GLU A 301 -16.26 -0.62 24.51
C GLU A 301 -17.68 -1.04 24.09
N HIS A 302 -18.35 -0.26 23.23
CA HIS A 302 -19.70 -0.56 22.73
C HIS A 302 -19.75 -1.90 21.97
N HIS A 303 -18.75 -2.18 21.14
CA HIS A 303 -18.62 -3.43 20.39
C HIS A 303 -17.93 -4.54 21.19
N ASN A 304 -17.53 -4.29 22.45
CA ASN A 304 -16.70 -5.17 23.26
C ASN A 304 -15.43 -5.62 22.51
N ALA A 305 -14.82 -4.76 21.69
CA ALA A 305 -13.67 -5.10 20.89
C ALA A 305 -12.43 -5.35 21.77
N GLU A 306 -11.69 -6.41 21.47
CA GLU A 306 -10.49 -6.83 22.22
C GLU A 306 -9.19 -6.54 21.48
N VAL A 307 -9.29 -6.05 20.22
CA VAL A 307 -8.16 -5.81 19.33
C VAL A 307 -8.33 -4.47 18.66
N ILE A 308 -7.24 -3.69 18.63
CA ILE A 308 -7.05 -2.54 17.72
C ILE A 308 -5.91 -2.87 16.76
N LEU A 309 -6.09 -2.52 15.50
CA LEU A 309 -5.16 -2.84 14.42
C LEU A 309 -4.17 -1.69 14.20
N ALA A 310 -2.88 -2.01 14.21
CA ALA A 310 -1.80 -1.16 13.75
C ALA A 310 -1.40 -1.56 12.32
N LYS A 311 -0.69 -0.69 11.61
CA LYS A 311 -0.13 -0.94 10.27
C LYS A 311 1.39 -1.13 10.39
N GLU A 312 1.95 -1.93 9.49
CA GLU A 312 3.41 -2.08 9.37
C GLU A 312 4.10 -0.76 9.04
N LEU A 313 5.38 -0.66 9.38
CA LEU A 313 6.26 0.47 9.06
C LEU A 313 5.76 1.86 9.51
N THR A 314 4.79 1.92 10.42
CA THR A 314 4.26 3.17 10.97
C THR A 314 4.36 3.16 12.49
N SER A 315 4.26 4.35 13.15
CA SER A 315 4.14 4.40 14.61
C SER A 315 2.85 3.74 15.07
N ASP A 316 2.94 2.96 16.13
CA ASP A 316 1.80 2.32 16.81
C ASP A 316 1.41 3.04 18.12
N ASP A 317 1.89 4.26 18.35
CA ASP A 317 1.69 5.01 19.61
C ASP A 317 0.21 5.32 19.86
N ALA A 318 -0.55 5.71 18.84
CA ALA A 318 -1.99 5.94 18.95
C ALA A 318 -2.73 4.63 19.25
N ALA A 319 -2.42 3.55 18.53
CA ALA A 319 -3.00 2.23 18.77
C ALA A 319 -2.72 1.73 20.20
N LYS A 320 -1.49 1.91 20.71
CA LYS A 320 -1.12 1.54 22.09
C LYS A 320 -1.88 2.36 23.13
N THR A 321 -2.01 3.67 22.89
CA THR A 321 -2.76 4.55 23.80
C THR A 321 -4.23 4.12 23.88
N ILE A 322 -4.89 3.91 22.75
CA ILE A 322 -6.28 3.44 22.69
C ILE A 322 -6.41 2.08 23.36
N ALA A 323 -5.51 1.13 23.07
CA ALA A 323 -5.51 -0.22 23.63
C ALA A 323 -5.39 -0.21 25.17
N GLU A 324 -4.58 0.70 25.74
CA GLU A 324 -4.44 0.85 27.19
C GLU A 324 -5.78 1.24 27.85
N TYR A 325 -6.51 2.21 27.28
CA TYR A 325 -7.80 2.65 27.82
C TYR A 325 -8.92 1.65 27.55
N ALA A 326 -8.98 1.04 26.38
CA ALA A 326 -9.98 0.04 26.02
C ALA A 326 -9.68 -1.37 26.59
N GLN A 327 -8.54 -1.57 27.27
CA GLN A 327 -8.04 -2.87 27.73
C GLN A 327 -7.93 -3.91 26.61
N ALA A 328 -7.54 -3.46 25.43
CA ALA A 328 -7.43 -4.25 24.20
C ALA A 328 -5.97 -4.63 23.90
N LYS A 329 -5.76 -5.44 22.87
CA LYS A 329 -4.45 -5.79 22.30
C LYS A 329 -4.21 -5.01 21.03
N VAL A 330 -2.95 -4.61 20.80
CA VAL A 330 -2.52 -4.10 19.50
C VAL A 330 -2.01 -5.27 18.66
N LEU A 331 -2.57 -5.46 17.49
CA LEU A 331 -2.09 -6.42 16.49
C LEU A 331 -1.75 -5.69 15.19
N VAL A 332 -0.69 -6.11 14.52
CA VAL A 332 -0.33 -5.55 13.22
C VAL A 332 -1.13 -6.24 12.12
N PHE A 333 -1.94 -5.48 11.40
CA PHE A 333 -2.62 -5.91 10.18
C PHE A 333 -1.85 -5.30 9.00
N HIS A 334 -1.16 -6.15 8.27
CA HIS A 334 -0.13 -5.75 7.32
C HIS A 334 -0.74 -5.43 5.96
N SER A 335 -0.57 -4.22 5.44
CA SER A 335 -1.11 -3.85 4.12
C SER A 335 -0.36 -4.49 2.95
N GLY A 336 0.85 -4.98 3.17
CA GLY A 336 1.68 -5.61 2.15
C GLY A 336 2.33 -4.63 1.18
N HIS A 337 2.23 -3.32 1.39
CA HIS A 337 2.78 -2.36 0.42
C HIS A 337 4.32 -2.29 0.43
N ASN A 338 4.95 -2.57 1.56
CA ASN A 338 6.40 -2.80 1.68
C ASN A 338 6.68 -3.69 2.90
N ILE A 339 7.87 -4.26 2.99
CA ILE A 339 8.34 -5.08 4.10
C ILE A 339 9.60 -4.47 4.71
N SER A 340 9.91 -4.82 5.95
CA SER A 340 11.17 -4.39 6.56
C SER A 340 12.39 -5.06 5.91
N ALA A 341 13.57 -4.48 6.09
CA ALA A 341 14.81 -5.07 5.61
C ALA A 341 15.13 -6.44 6.26
N ASP A 342 14.61 -6.66 7.47
CA ASP A 342 14.80 -7.94 8.18
C ASP A 342 13.88 -9.05 7.64
N GLU A 343 12.76 -8.72 7.04
CA GLU A 343 11.80 -9.63 6.40
C GLU A 343 12.20 -9.97 4.97
N ALA A 344 12.99 -9.12 4.32
CA ALA A 344 13.42 -9.30 2.95
C ALA A 344 14.07 -10.67 2.69
N GLY A 345 13.54 -11.41 1.72
CA GLY A 345 13.97 -12.78 1.39
C GLY A 345 13.58 -13.85 2.41
N LYS A 346 12.75 -13.54 3.41
CA LYS A 346 12.25 -14.49 4.42
C LYS A 346 10.72 -14.56 4.44
N THR A 347 10.06 -13.57 3.93
CA THR A 347 8.61 -13.42 3.96
C THR A 347 8.11 -13.11 2.56
N SER A 348 7.08 -13.78 2.11
CA SER A 348 6.37 -13.49 0.86
C SER A 348 5.09 -12.69 1.11
N PHE A 349 4.50 -12.13 0.06
CA PHE A 349 3.19 -11.51 0.15
C PHE A 349 2.11 -12.51 0.63
N LEU A 350 2.19 -13.77 0.19
CA LEU A 350 1.28 -14.82 0.64
C LEU A 350 1.43 -15.13 2.14
N ASP A 351 2.66 -15.14 2.67
CA ASP A 351 2.90 -15.34 4.11
C ASP A 351 2.33 -14.18 4.93
N ILE A 352 2.48 -12.95 4.46
CA ILE A 352 1.90 -11.75 5.06
C ILE A 352 0.37 -11.89 5.13
N MET A 353 -0.27 -12.22 4.02
CA MET A 353 -1.74 -12.36 3.98
C MET A 353 -2.21 -13.56 4.80
N GLN A 354 -1.45 -14.64 4.85
CA GLN A 354 -1.77 -15.78 5.74
C GLN A 354 -1.69 -15.39 7.22
N ASN A 355 -0.71 -14.58 7.62
CA ASN A 355 -0.65 -14.03 8.98
C ASN A 355 -1.83 -13.09 9.24
N ASN A 356 -2.21 -12.28 8.25
CA ASN A 356 -3.37 -11.41 8.35
C ASN A 356 -4.68 -12.19 8.58
N VAL A 357 -4.83 -13.40 8.04
CA VAL A 357 -6.00 -14.26 8.36
C VAL A 357 -6.09 -14.50 9.85
N THR A 358 -4.97 -14.83 10.51
CA THR A 358 -4.92 -15.05 11.97
C THR A 358 -5.21 -13.76 12.75
N VAL A 359 -4.61 -12.64 12.36
CA VAL A 359 -4.86 -11.32 12.98
C VAL A 359 -6.33 -10.93 12.83
N PHE A 360 -6.91 -11.15 11.66
CA PHE A 360 -8.30 -10.85 11.34
C PHE A 360 -9.28 -11.70 12.16
N ALA A 361 -9.01 -13.01 12.30
CA ALA A 361 -9.79 -13.89 13.14
C ALA A 361 -9.78 -13.43 14.61
N ASN A 362 -8.60 -13.04 15.13
CA ASN A 362 -8.48 -12.50 16.48
C ASN A 362 -9.27 -11.19 16.65
N ALA A 363 -9.21 -10.28 15.66
CA ALA A 363 -9.93 -9.00 15.68
C ALA A 363 -11.45 -9.20 15.71
N LEU A 364 -11.96 -10.19 14.98
CA LEU A 364 -13.39 -10.53 14.93
C LEU A 364 -13.81 -11.63 15.93
N LYS A 365 -12.93 -12.04 16.86
CA LYS A 365 -13.18 -13.07 17.90
C LYS A 365 -13.60 -14.43 17.33
N VAL A 366 -13.07 -14.81 16.20
CA VAL A 366 -13.27 -16.12 15.57
C VAL A 366 -12.15 -17.06 16.00
N GLU A 367 -12.50 -18.27 16.46
CA GLU A 367 -11.51 -19.29 16.84
C GLU A 367 -10.76 -19.80 15.61
N GLU A 368 -9.43 -19.85 15.65
CA GLU A 368 -8.59 -20.35 14.56
C GLU A 368 -8.96 -21.77 14.11
N SER A 369 -9.40 -22.62 15.03
CA SER A 369 -9.86 -23.99 14.74
C SER A 369 -11.05 -24.06 13.79
N LYS A 370 -11.74 -22.95 13.56
CA LYS A 370 -12.89 -22.82 12.67
C LYS A 370 -12.51 -22.28 11.29
N ILE A 371 -11.27 -21.81 11.11
CA ILE A 371 -10.80 -21.34 9.82
C ILE A 371 -10.48 -22.56 8.95
N GLU A 372 -10.94 -22.57 7.70
CA GLU A 372 -10.58 -23.64 6.76
C GLU A 372 -9.07 -23.66 6.55
N GLU A 373 -8.43 -24.82 6.87
CA GLU A 373 -6.98 -24.93 6.75
C GLU A 373 -6.53 -24.83 5.28
N TYR A 374 -5.58 -23.97 5.00
CA TYR A 374 -4.92 -23.78 3.71
C TYR A 374 -4.47 -25.10 3.07
N ASN A 375 -3.98 -26.06 3.88
CA ASN A 375 -3.52 -27.37 3.40
C ASN A 375 -4.64 -28.31 2.96
N GLN A 376 -5.89 -28.15 3.44
CA GLN A 376 -7.01 -28.98 3.00
C GLN A 376 -7.51 -28.55 1.62
N ILE A 377 -7.39 -27.27 1.28
CA ILE A 377 -7.81 -26.73 -0.01
C ILE A 377 -6.83 -27.16 -1.11
N LYS A 378 -5.52 -27.13 -0.86
CA LYS A 378 -4.49 -27.67 -1.80
C LYS A 378 -4.66 -29.18 -2.07
N GLY A 379 -5.11 -29.97 -1.08
CA GLY A 379 -5.35 -31.42 -1.23
C GLY A 379 -6.61 -31.76 -2.06
N GLY A 380 -7.58 -30.85 -2.14
CA GLY A 380 -8.84 -31.07 -2.86
C GLY A 380 -8.76 -30.88 -4.38
N VAL A 381 -7.78 -30.13 -4.88
CA VAL A 381 -7.59 -29.87 -6.32
C VAL A 381 -6.76 -30.97 -7.01
N GLY A 382 -6.09 -31.83 -6.23
CA GLY A 382 -5.19 -32.89 -6.74
C GLY A 382 -5.88 -34.18 -7.17
N ASN A 383 -7.20 -34.34 -7.04
CA ASN A 383 -7.94 -35.57 -7.32
C ASN A 383 -9.11 -35.41 -8.29
N VAL A 384 -8.93 -34.69 -9.38
CA VAL A 384 -9.83 -34.82 -10.55
C VAL A 384 -9.03 -35.53 -11.65
N ASN A 385 -9.18 -36.88 -11.69
CA ASN A 385 -8.74 -37.73 -12.76
C ASN A 385 -9.52 -37.46 -14.06
#